data_7eb39d4a07d6886bce2b91ae147101e5
#
_entry.id   7eb39d4a07d6886bce2b91ae147101e5
#
_cell.length_a   1.000
_cell.length_b   1.000
_cell.length_c   1.000
_cell.angle_alpha   90.00
_cell.angle_beta   90.00
_cell.angle_gamma   90.00
#
_symmetry.space_group_name_H-M   'P 1'
#
loop_
_entity.id
_entity.type
_entity.pdbx_description
1 polymer ?
#
loop_
_entity_poly.entity_id
_entity_poly.type
_entity_poly.pdbx_seq_one_letter_code
_entity_poly.pdbx_strand_id
1 'polypeptide(L)'
;MVSRRALLPQNKTGKYPCGVCWQGVGCNSILCTSCDCWVHKKCSGISGSLSAVRDFTCNRCSGLLPRQDDIPNAVTLNGDSLEVVQKFCYLGDMLDAGGGAQSSSITRVQCAWGKFRNLLPLLTSKAVPSKVKGELYRACVQTVMLYGSETWPVKVEDTQRLHRNEMLMIRWICRASPLDRDSCDLLRERLGVTPITELMRVRRLRWFGHIERKEENCCLREVQNLEAPGKPLPGRPPKSWSEVINDDLKAKGLARELALNRDAWRQAISW
;
A
#
# COMPACT_ATOMS: atom_id res chain seq x y z
N MET A 1 -21.09 -0.69 -37.84
CA MET A 1 -19.83 -0.92 -37.09
C MET A 1 -19.53 0.37 -36.30
N VAL A 2 -19.98 0.47 -35.08
CA VAL A 2 -19.74 1.65 -34.22
C VAL A 2 -18.46 1.38 -33.44
N SER A 3 -17.47 2.23 -33.64
CA SER A 3 -16.15 2.16 -33.04
C SER A 3 -16.23 2.25 -31.50
N ARG A 4 -15.99 1.15 -30.79
CA ARG A 4 -15.91 1.07 -29.31
C ARG A 4 -14.70 1.80 -28.69
N ARG A 5 -14.12 2.79 -29.38
CA ARG A 5 -12.91 3.54 -28.95
C ARG A 5 -13.15 4.66 -27.94
N ALA A 6 -14.39 4.92 -27.50
CA ALA A 6 -14.72 6.20 -26.85
C ALA A 6 -14.94 6.18 -25.33
N LEU A 7 -14.75 5.09 -24.59
CA LEU A 7 -15.17 5.01 -23.18
C LEU A 7 -14.12 4.50 -22.17
N LEU A 8 -12.82 4.58 -22.47
CA LEU A 8 -11.80 4.23 -21.48
C LEU A 8 -11.17 5.50 -20.89
N PRO A 9 -11.16 5.67 -19.56
CA PRO A 9 -10.56 6.83 -18.91
C PRO A 9 -9.07 6.91 -19.24
N GLN A 10 -8.64 8.04 -19.79
CA GLN A 10 -7.24 8.32 -20.10
C GLN A 10 -6.47 8.50 -18.79
N ASN A 11 -5.60 7.55 -18.45
CA ASN A 11 -4.65 7.71 -17.35
C ASN A 11 -3.50 8.62 -17.78
N LYS A 12 -3.13 9.58 -16.92
CA LYS A 12 -2.15 10.66 -17.19
C LYS A 12 -0.72 10.21 -17.51
N THR A 13 -0.41 8.91 -17.49
CA THR A 13 0.96 8.37 -17.62
C THR A 13 1.20 7.52 -18.86
N GLY A 14 0.21 7.35 -19.72
CA GLY A 14 0.35 6.59 -20.98
C GLY A 14 -0.83 6.82 -21.90
N LYS A 15 -0.58 6.74 -23.23
CA LYS A 15 -1.59 7.00 -24.27
C LYS A 15 -2.72 5.98 -24.28
N TYR A 16 -2.46 4.75 -23.79
CA TYR A 16 -3.42 3.64 -23.76
C TYR A 16 -3.39 2.92 -22.42
N PRO A 17 -4.53 2.47 -21.88
CA PRO A 17 -4.58 1.65 -20.67
C PRO A 17 -4.15 0.20 -20.97
N CYS A 18 -3.49 -0.44 -20.01
CA CYS A 18 -3.16 -1.85 -20.07
C CYS A 18 -4.42 -2.71 -19.95
N GLY A 19 -4.66 -3.64 -20.86
CA GLY A 19 -5.81 -4.53 -20.85
C GLY A 19 -5.89 -5.47 -19.63
N VAL A 20 -4.85 -5.54 -18.79
CA VAL A 20 -4.80 -6.39 -17.59
C VAL A 20 -4.89 -5.57 -16.30
N CYS A 21 -4.07 -4.53 -16.12
CA CYS A 21 -3.97 -3.78 -14.87
C CYS A 21 -4.52 -2.35 -14.95
N TRP A 22 -5.03 -1.92 -16.11
CA TRP A 22 -5.63 -0.59 -16.38
C TRP A 22 -4.71 0.62 -16.20
N GLN A 23 -3.45 0.39 -15.87
CA GLN A 23 -2.44 1.43 -15.81
C GLN A 23 -2.02 1.84 -17.23
N GLY A 24 -1.59 3.09 -17.41
CA GLY A 24 -1.10 3.55 -18.72
C GLY A 24 0.11 2.75 -19.20
N VAL A 25 0.09 2.28 -20.44
CA VAL A 25 1.20 1.53 -21.05
C VAL A 25 2.24 2.45 -21.65
N GLY A 26 3.52 2.12 -21.42
CA GLY A 26 4.68 2.75 -22.07
C GLY A 26 5.19 1.90 -23.22
N CYS A 27 6.45 2.18 -23.65
CA CYS A 27 7.11 1.51 -24.75
C CYS A 27 7.34 -0.01 -24.53
N ASN A 28 7.33 -0.48 -23.29
CA ASN A 28 7.52 -1.90 -22.94
C ASN A 28 6.19 -2.62 -22.79
N SER A 29 5.46 -2.72 -23.89
CA SER A 29 4.11 -3.32 -23.98
C SER A 29 3.92 -4.10 -25.28
N ILE A 30 2.97 -5.02 -25.28
CA ILE A 30 2.59 -5.86 -26.41
C ILE A 30 1.09 -5.74 -26.66
N LEU A 31 0.68 -5.80 -27.91
CA LEU A 31 -0.72 -5.77 -28.34
C LEU A 31 -1.31 -7.18 -28.27
N CYS A 32 -2.46 -7.33 -27.64
CA CYS A 32 -3.21 -8.59 -27.69
C CYS A 32 -3.93 -8.72 -29.04
N THR A 33 -3.71 -9.83 -29.74
CA THR A 33 -4.31 -10.09 -31.07
C THR A 33 -5.80 -10.39 -31.00
N SER A 34 -6.32 -10.76 -29.82
CA SER A 34 -7.74 -11.13 -29.64
C SER A 34 -8.65 -9.97 -29.24
N CYS A 35 -8.14 -8.95 -28.52
CA CYS A 35 -8.95 -7.84 -28.02
C CYS A 35 -8.39 -6.46 -28.35
N ASP A 36 -7.30 -6.36 -29.09
CA ASP A 36 -6.61 -5.13 -29.49
C ASP A 36 -6.22 -4.21 -28.33
N CYS A 37 -6.09 -4.78 -27.12
CA CYS A 37 -5.63 -4.05 -25.94
C CYS A 37 -4.11 -4.15 -25.79
N TRP A 38 -3.46 -3.03 -25.48
CA TRP A 38 -2.07 -3.03 -25.08
C TRP A 38 -1.88 -3.64 -23.68
N VAL A 39 -0.85 -4.44 -23.49
CA VAL A 39 -0.55 -5.10 -22.22
C VAL A 39 0.91 -4.86 -21.86
N HIS A 40 1.20 -4.44 -20.64
CA HIS A 40 2.57 -4.30 -20.16
C HIS A 40 3.31 -5.65 -20.26
N LYS A 41 4.60 -5.62 -20.54
CA LYS A 41 5.43 -6.82 -20.49
C LYS A 41 5.26 -7.58 -19.18
N LYS A 42 5.28 -6.88 -18.03
CA LYS A 42 5.06 -7.46 -16.70
C LYS A 42 3.68 -8.11 -16.50
N CYS A 43 2.67 -7.64 -17.22
CA CYS A 43 1.29 -8.16 -17.16
C CYS A 43 1.03 -9.24 -18.21
N SER A 44 1.92 -9.40 -19.20
CA SER A 44 1.80 -10.39 -20.26
C SER A 44 2.29 -11.78 -19.85
N GLY A 45 3.12 -11.88 -18.80
CA GLY A 45 3.78 -13.12 -18.41
C GLY A 45 4.97 -13.51 -19.30
N ILE A 46 5.35 -12.67 -20.27
CA ILE A 46 6.46 -12.95 -21.20
C ILE A 46 7.80 -12.69 -20.52
N SER A 47 8.63 -13.72 -20.39
CA SER A 47 9.95 -13.68 -19.76
C SER A 47 11.12 -13.31 -20.69
N GLY A 48 10.87 -13.14 -21.99
CA GLY A 48 11.89 -12.82 -23.00
C GLY A 48 11.72 -11.45 -23.64
N SER A 49 12.29 -11.25 -24.85
CA SER A 49 12.05 -10.05 -25.66
C SER A 49 10.65 -10.07 -26.24
N LEU A 50 9.92 -8.95 -26.15
CA LEU A 50 8.58 -8.81 -26.76
C LEU A 50 8.63 -8.88 -28.29
N SER A 51 9.77 -8.49 -28.91
CA SER A 51 9.96 -8.54 -30.37
C SER A 51 10.00 -9.95 -30.95
N ALA A 52 10.23 -10.95 -30.11
CA ALA A 52 10.23 -12.37 -30.55
C ALA A 52 8.83 -12.97 -30.60
N VAL A 53 7.81 -12.31 -30.04
CA VAL A 53 6.44 -12.82 -29.95
C VAL A 53 5.60 -12.20 -31.05
N ARG A 54 5.15 -13.04 -32.01
CA ARG A 54 4.33 -12.59 -33.16
C ARG A 54 2.84 -12.55 -32.82
N ASP A 55 2.36 -13.56 -32.09
CA ASP A 55 0.96 -13.68 -31.70
C ASP A 55 0.87 -13.75 -30.17
N PHE A 56 0.17 -12.79 -29.58
CA PHE A 56 0.01 -12.69 -28.13
C PHE A 56 -1.47 -12.58 -27.75
N THR A 57 -1.94 -13.52 -26.95
CA THR A 57 -3.26 -13.46 -26.32
C THR A 57 -3.12 -13.10 -24.83
N CYS A 58 -3.76 -12.05 -24.39
CA CYS A 58 -3.66 -11.61 -22.99
C CYS A 58 -4.37 -12.57 -22.03
N ASN A 59 -3.99 -12.54 -20.75
CA ASN A 59 -4.53 -13.42 -19.72
C ASN A 59 -6.06 -13.35 -19.54
N ARG A 60 -6.70 -12.27 -19.98
CA ARG A 60 -8.17 -12.16 -20.03
C ARG A 60 -8.76 -12.90 -21.20
N CYS A 61 -8.17 -12.79 -22.38
CA CYS A 61 -8.64 -13.48 -23.57
C CYS A 61 -8.34 -14.98 -23.54
N SER A 62 -7.27 -15.38 -22.83
CA SER A 62 -6.93 -16.80 -22.59
C SER A 62 -7.75 -17.47 -21.49
N GLY A 63 -8.65 -16.72 -20.81
CA GLY A 63 -9.46 -17.24 -19.71
C GLY A 63 -8.73 -17.39 -18.37
N LEU A 64 -7.47 -16.95 -18.27
CA LEU A 64 -6.71 -16.97 -17.01
C LEU A 64 -7.14 -15.86 -16.04
N LEU A 65 -7.74 -14.78 -16.55
CA LEU A 65 -8.35 -13.71 -15.78
C LEU A 65 -9.78 -13.48 -16.30
N PRO A 66 -10.74 -13.15 -15.41
CA PRO A 66 -12.10 -12.82 -15.84
C PRO A 66 -12.06 -11.63 -16.81
N ARG A 67 -12.86 -11.69 -17.86
CA ARG A 67 -13.08 -10.55 -18.75
C ARG A 67 -13.83 -9.48 -17.98
N GLN A 68 -13.65 -8.21 -18.36
CA GLN A 68 -14.36 -7.12 -17.72
C GLN A 68 -15.88 -7.25 -17.88
N ASP A 69 -16.31 -7.82 -19.01
CA ASP A 69 -17.72 -8.08 -19.29
C ASP A 69 -18.26 -9.26 -18.47
N ASP A 70 -17.40 -10.11 -17.91
CA ASP A 70 -17.75 -11.27 -17.07
C ASP A 70 -17.87 -10.89 -15.58
N ILE A 71 -17.40 -9.69 -15.19
CA ILE A 71 -17.59 -9.18 -13.82
C ILE A 71 -18.98 -8.55 -13.78
N PRO A 72 -19.92 -9.08 -12.99
CA PRO A 72 -21.24 -8.49 -12.89
C PRO A 72 -21.11 -7.07 -12.35
N ASN A 73 -21.79 -6.12 -12.99
CA ASN A 73 -21.84 -4.73 -12.51
C ASN A 73 -22.59 -4.59 -11.18
N ALA A 74 -23.40 -5.60 -10.86
CA ALA A 74 -24.15 -5.67 -9.61
C ALA A 74 -24.25 -7.12 -9.13
N VAL A 75 -24.25 -7.31 -7.84
CA VAL A 75 -24.50 -8.59 -7.17
C VAL A 75 -25.80 -8.46 -6.37
N THR A 76 -26.68 -9.44 -6.48
CA THR A 76 -27.92 -9.44 -5.71
C THR A 76 -27.72 -10.21 -4.39
N LEU A 77 -28.01 -9.55 -3.27
CA LEU A 77 -27.98 -10.13 -1.94
C LEU A 77 -29.34 -9.89 -1.27
N ASN A 78 -30.05 -10.94 -0.90
CA ASN A 78 -31.37 -10.89 -0.26
C ASN A 78 -32.42 -10.04 -1.04
N GLY A 79 -32.28 -9.95 -2.38
CA GLY A 79 -33.15 -9.15 -3.24
C GLY A 79 -32.65 -7.73 -3.50
N ASP A 80 -31.65 -7.25 -2.77
CA ASP A 80 -31.03 -5.95 -2.97
C ASP A 80 -29.88 -6.05 -3.98
N SER A 81 -29.83 -5.11 -4.93
CA SER A 81 -28.77 -5.01 -5.91
C SER A 81 -27.61 -4.18 -5.35
N LEU A 82 -26.44 -4.81 -5.24
CA LEU A 82 -25.20 -4.17 -4.77
C LEU A 82 -24.28 -3.88 -5.96
N GLU A 83 -23.77 -2.66 -6.04
CA GLU A 83 -22.80 -2.26 -7.05
C GLU A 83 -21.44 -2.90 -6.79
N VAL A 84 -20.82 -3.44 -7.84
CA VAL A 84 -19.46 -3.98 -7.78
C VAL A 84 -18.45 -2.85 -8.01
N VAL A 85 -17.68 -2.51 -6.97
CA VAL A 85 -16.69 -1.44 -7.00
C VAL A 85 -15.27 -1.97 -6.97
N GLN A 86 -14.34 -1.28 -7.64
CA GLN A 86 -12.92 -1.64 -7.65
C GLN A 86 -12.19 -1.20 -6.36
N LYS A 87 -12.71 -0.19 -5.68
CA LYS A 87 -12.16 0.33 -4.43
C LYS A 87 -13.29 0.70 -3.50
N PHE A 88 -13.16 0.29 -2.26
CA PHE A 88 -14.14 0.52 -1.22
C PHE A 88 -13.49 1.07 0.04
N CYS A 89 -14.07 2.13 0.60
CA CYS A 89 -13.63 2.67 1.89
C CYS A 89 -14.31 1.92 3.03
N TYR A 90 -13.56 1.12 3.77
CA TYR A 90 -14.07 0.35 4.91
C TYR A 90 -13.39 0.80 6.20
N LEU A 91 -14.17 1.26 7.18
CA LEU A 91 -13.68 1.78 8.47
C LEU A 91 -12.53 2.79 8.31
N GLY A 92 -12.58 3.57 7.24
CA GLY A 92 -11.58 4.58 6.93
C GLY A 92 -10.32 4.06 6.23
N ASP A 93 -10.16 2.79 5.97
CA ASP A 93 -9.11 2.25 5.11
C ASP A 93 -9.64 1.94 3.70
N MET A 94 -8.76 1.87 2.71
CA MET A 94 -9.13 1.64 1.31
C MET A 94 -8.86 0.20 0.92
N LEU A 95 -9.93 -0.56 0.72
CA LEU A 95 -9.84 -1.89 0.12
C LEU A 95 -9.79 -1.75 -1.40
N ASP A 96 -8.90 -2.49 -2.03
CA ASP A 96 -8.68 -2.52 -3.47
C ASP A 96 -8.89 -3.93 -3.99
N ALA A 97 -9.68 -4.11 -5.05
CA ALA A 97 -9.93 -5.43 -5.65
C ALA A 97 -8.64 -6.12 -6.14
N GLY A 98 -7.60 -5.34 -6.48
CA GLY A 98 -6.27 -5.86 -6.80
C GLY A 98 -5.43 -6.27 -5.58
N GLY A 99 -5.94 -6.05 -4.36
CA GLY A 99 -5.25 -6.33 -3.11
C GLY A 99 -4.07 -5.42 -2.81
N GLY A 100 -3.38 -5.69 -1.71
CA GLY A 100 -2.19 -4.95 -1.28
C GLY A 100 -2.50 -3.64 -0.56
N ALA A 101 -1.45 -2.90 -0.18
CA ALA A 101 -1.54 -1.68 0.62
C ALA A 101 -1.42 -0.38 -0.20
N GLN A 102 -1.35 -0.46 -1.52
CA GLN A 102 -1.07 0.73 -2.36
C GLN A 102 -2.16 1.79 -2.26
N SER A 103 -3.42 1.42 -2.40
CA SER A 103 -4.56 2.35 -2.32
C SER A 103 -4.68 2.95 -0.93
N SER A 104 -4.53 2.14 0.13
CA SER A 104 -4.50 2.57 1.53
C SER A 104 -3.38 3.58 1.78
N SER A 105 -2.14 3.25 1.41
CA SER A 105 -0.98 4.13 1.62
C SER A 105 -1.11 5.48 0.91
N ILE A 106 -1.66 5.50 -0.31
CA ILE A 106 -1.91 6.75 -1.06
C ILE A 106 -2.95 7.60 -0.32
N THR A 107 -4.09 7.01 0.03
CA THR A 107 -5.19 7.72 0.70
C THR A 107 -4.75 8.26 2.05
N ARG A 108 -3.99 7.49 2.84
CA ARG A 108 -3.48 7.93 4.13
C ARG A 108 -2.49 9.08 4.02
N VAL A 109 -1.61 9.05 3.03
CA VAL A 109 -0.73 10.19 2.74
C VAL A 109 -1.53 11.45 2.39
N GLN A 110 -2.59 11.33 1.58
CA GLN A 110 -3.47 12.47 1.25
C GLN A 110 -4.18 13.02 2.49
N CYS A 111 -4.74 12.16 3.34
CA CYS A 111 -5.36 12.55 4.61
C CYS A 111 -4.37 13.24 5.54
N ALA A 112 -3.14 12.70 5.64
CA ALA A 112 -2.08 13.29 6.45
C ALA A 112 -1.68 14.68 5.94
N TRP A 113 -1.59 14.90 4.64
CA TRP A 113 -1.37 16.22 4.06
C TRP A 113 -2.52 17.19 4.37
N GLY A 114 -3.77 16.72 4.33
CA GLY A 114 -4.93 17.53 4.76
C GLY A 114 -4.78 17.99 6.22
N LYS A 115 -4.47 17.04 7.12
CA LYS A 115 -4.25 17.34 8.52
C LYS A 115 -3.05 18.25 8.77
N PHE A 116 -1.95 18.02 8.04
CA PHE A 116 -0.75 18.84 8.10
C PHE A 116 -1.03 20.30 7.71
N ARG A 117 -1.76 20.53 6.61
CA ARG A 117 -2.15 21.88 6.16
C ARG A 117 -2.99 22.62 7.22
N ASN A 118 -3.91 21.94 7.87
CA ASN A 118 -4.72 22.53 8.95
C ASN A 118 -3.86 22.97 10.14
N LEU A 119 -2.74 22.28 10.39
CA LEU A 119 -1.81 22.59 11.48
C LEU A 119 -0.64 23.48 11.06
N LEU A 120 -0.55 23.84 9.80
CA LEU A 120 0.57 24.57 9.23
C LEU A 120 0.90 25.87 9.99
N PRO A 121 -0.07 26.72 10.39
CA PRO A 121 0.21 27.94 11.13
C PRO A 121 0.99 27.69 12.42
N LEU A 122 0.67 26.61 13.15
CA LEU A 122 1.38 26.22 14.38
C LEU A 122 2.73 25.57 14.10
N LEU A 123 2.76 24.63 13.16
CA LEU A 123 3.96 23.86 12.80
C LEU A 123 5.06 24.74 12.19
N THR A 124 4.72 25.83 11.53
CA THR A 124 5.68 26.78 10.94
C THR A 124 5.92 28.04 11.78
N SER A 125 5.20 28.24 12.90
CA SER A 125 5.39 29.39 13.77
C SER A 125 6.80 29.43 14.38
N LYS A 126 7.43 30.59 14.44
CA LYS A 126 8.73 30.79 15.12
C LYS A 126 8.59 30.75 16.64
N ALA A 127 7.42 31.09 17.18
CA ALA A 127 7.15 31.11 18.59
C ALA A 127 7.00 29.73 19.25
N VAL A 128 6.72 28.67 18.43
CA VAL A 128 6.54 27.32 18.95
C VAL A 128 7.86 26.56 18.94
N PRO A 129 8.31 25.99 20.08
CA PRO A 129 9.53 25.19 20.17
C PRO A 129 9.49 23.95 19.26
N SER A 130 10.64 23.56 18.73
CA SER A 130 10.74 22.41 17.79
C SER A 130 10.20 21.10 18.38
N LYS A 131 10.47 20.82 19.65
CA LYS A 131 9.95 19.61 20.32
C LYS A 131 8.42 19.59 20.38
N VAL A 132 7.78 20.73 20.69
CA VAL A 132 6.31 20.85 20.72
C VAL A 132 5.71 20.65 19.32
N LYS A 133 6.38 21.19 18.27
CA LYS A 133 5.99 20.91 16.88
C LYS A 133 6.07 19.43 16.54
N GLY A 134 7.13 18.76 17.00
CA GLY A 134 7.30 17.32 16.83
C GLY A 134 6.22 16.51 17.54
N GLU A 135 5.83 16.90 18.75
CA GLU A 135 4.72 16.26 19.48
C GLU A 135 3.39 16.44 18.75
N LEU A 136 3.10 17.66 18.29
CA LEU A 136 1.90 17.95 17.50
C LEU A 136 1.88 17.15 16.19
N TYR A 137 3.02 17.06 15.48
CA TYR A 137 3.17 16.27 14.29
C TYR A 137 2.93 14.78 14.56
N ARG A 138 3.55 14.21 15.61
CA ARG A 138 3.36 12.80 15.99
C ARG A 138 1.91 12.49 16.33
N ALA A 139 1.29 13.32 17.17
CA ALA A 139 -0.06 13.09 17.66
C ALA A 139 -1.14 13.23 16.57
N CYS A 140 -0.98 14.18 15.65
CA CYS A 140 -2.04 14.56 14.72
C CYS A 140 -1.79 14.11 13.28
N VAL A 141 -0.55 14.06 12.81
CA VAL A 141 -0.23 13.79 11.40
C VAL A 141 0.26 12.36 11.20
N GLN A 142 1.26 11.91 11.99
CA GLN A 142 1.77 10.54 11.90
C GLN A 142 0.70 9.50 12.22
N THR A 143 -0.18 9.75 13.18
CA THR A 143 -1.28 8.84 13.52
C THR A 143 -2.25 8.67 12.35
N VAL A 144 -2.56 9.75 11.62
CA VAL A 144 -3.42 9.69 10.43
C VAL A 144 -2.73 8.94 9.30
N MET A 145 -1.43 9.17 9.09
CA MET A 145 -0.65 8.53 8.02
C MET A 145 -0.52 7.02 8.24
N LEU A 146 -0.48 6.56 9.49
CA LEU A 146 -0.31 5.16 9.86
C LEU A 146 -1.60 4.45 10.30
N TYR A 147 -2.76 5.05 10.10
CA TYR A 147 -4.02 4.41 10.46
C TYR A 147 -4.25 3.16 9.61
N GLY A 148 -4.50 2.01 10.24
CA GLY A 148 -4.70 0.72 9.59
C GLY A 148 -3.42 0.06 9.07
N SER A 149 -2.24 0.67 9.26
CA SER A 149 -0.97 0.16 8.74
C SER A 149 -0.50 -1.16 9.37
N GLU A 150 -1.13 -1.55 10.45
CA GLU A 150 -0.86 -2.80 11.17
C GLU A 150 -1.12 -4.05 10.32
N THR A 151 -2.09 -3.95 9.41
CA THR A 151 -2.54 -5.07 8.55
C THR A 151 -1.97 -5.00 7.12
N TRP A 152 -1.21 -3.96 6.78
CA TRP A 152 -0.76 -3.77 5.40
C TRP A 152 0.37 -4.71 4.99
N PRO A 153 0.22 -5.46 3.89
CA PRO A 153 1.31 -6.17 3.23
C PRO A 153 2.15 -5.18 2.41
N VAL A 154 2.95 -4.34 3.10
CA VAL A 154 3.67 -3.23 2.48
C VAL A 154 4.77 -3.69 1.52
N LYS A 155 4.80 -3.06 0.36
CA LYS A 155 5.89 -3.15 -0.62
C LYS A 155 6.92 -2.05 -0.35
N VAL A 156 8.10 -2.20 -0.95
CA VAL A 156 9.18 -1.19 -0.88
C VAL A 156 8.68 0.18 -1.37
N GLU A 157 7.88 0.20 -2.44
CA GLU A 157 7.30 1.42 -3.01
C GLU A 157 6.39 2.16 -2.02
N ASP A 158 5.57 1.43 -1.25
CA ASP A 158 4.67 2.01 -0.24
C ASP A 158 5.49 2.60 0.92
N THR A 159 6.49 1.86 1.39
CA THR A 159 7.42 2.32 2.43
C THR A 159 8.16 3.58 2.00
N GLN A 160 8.67 3.62 0.76
CA GLN A 160 9.34 4.80 0.21
C GLN A 160 8.39 5.99 0.02
N ARG A 161 7.11 5.73 -0.31
CA ARG A 161 6.08 6.78 -0.40
C ARG A 161 5.85 7.43 0.94
N LEU A 162 5.64 6.64 1.99
CA LEU A 162 5.46 7.14 3.35
C LEU A 162 6.68 7.94 3.81
N HIS A 163 7.88 7.38 3.66
CA HIS A 163 9.13 8.03 4.05
C HIS A 163 9.34 9.37 3.32
N ARG A 164 9.15 9.43 2.00
CA ARG A 164 9.30 10.67 1.23
C ARG A 164 8.34 11.75 1.69
N ASN A 165 7.07 11.41 1.93
CA ASN A 165 6.08 12.37 2.37
C ASN A 165 6.33 12.83 3.81
N GLU A 166 6.76 11.94 4.71
CA GLU A 166 7.23 12.31 6.05
C GLU A 166 8.36 13.35 5.96
N MET A 167 9.38 13.08 5.16
CA MET A 167 10.53 13.97 5.04
C MET A 167 10.18 15.34 4.45
N LEU A 168 9.25 15.39 3.49
CA LEU A 168 8.75 16.67 2.99
C LEU A 168 8.09 17.50 4.09
N MET A 169 7.24 16.88 4.91
CA MET A 169 6.58 17.55 6.04
C MET A 169 7.59 18.01 7.10
N ILE A 170 8.53 17.13 7.48
CA ILE A 170 9.58 17.44 8.47
C ILE A 170 10.46 18.60 8.00
N ARG A 171 10.91 18.59 6.75
CA ARG A 171 11.67 19.70 6.18
C ARG A 171 10.89 21.01 6.23
N TRP A 172 9.61 20.96 5.92
CA TRP A 172 8.75 22.15 6.00
C TRP A 172 8.63 22.67 7.44
N ILE A 173 8.43 21.80 8.43
CA ILE A 173 8.39 22.19 9.87
C ILE A 173 9.71 22.83 10.31
N CYS A 174 10.84 22.24 9.91
CA CYS A 174 12.18 22.71 10.23
C CYS A 174 12.62 23.91 9.39
N ARG A 175 11.86 24.30 8.35
CA ARG A 175 12.23 25.31 7.35
C ARG A 175 13.54 24.99 6.64
N ALA A 176 13.87 23.72 6.50
CA ALA A 176 15.04 23.23 5.80
C ALA A 176 14.78 23.17 4.30
N SER A 177 15.64 23.79 3.52
CA SER A 177 15.61 23.70 2.06
C SER A 177 16.03 22.30 1.60
N PRO A 178 15.54 21.81 0.43
CA PRO A 178 16.12 20.63 -0.21
C PRO A 178 17.61 20.76 -0.55
N LEU A 179 18.12 21.98 -0.66
CA LEU A 179 19.53 22.29 -0.92
C LEU A 179 20.38 22.24 0.37
N ASP A 180 19.75 22.35 1.53
CA ASP A 180 20.45 22.19 2.80
C ASP A 180 20.90 20.74 2.94
N ARG A 181 22.18 20.55 3.31
CA ARG A 181 22.77 19.22 3.50
C ARG A 181 22.39 18.56 4.82
N ASP A 182 21.35 19.07 5.50
CA ASP A 182 20.84 18.48 6.74
C ASP A 182 20.40 17.04 6.49
N SER A 183 20.96 16.12 7.27
CA SER A 183 20.55 14.71 7.22
C SER A 183 19.11 14.53 7.70
N CYS A 184 18.43 13.51 7.17
CA CYS A 184 17.08 13.17 7.60
C CYS A 184 17.01 12.92 9.11
N ASP A 185 18.05 12.30 9.68
CA ASP A 185 18.09 11.93 11.10
C ASP A 185 18.28 13.16 11.99
N LEU A 186 19.11 14.12 11.59
CA LEU A 186 19.29 15.39 12.30
C LEU A 186 17.96 16.17 12.39
N LEU A 187 17.19 16.21 11.30
CA LEU A 187 15.89 16.89 11.29
C LEU A 187 14.86 16.20 12.20
N ARG A 188 14.87 14.86 12.21
CA ARG A 188 14.01 14.08 13.12
C ARG A 188 14.41 14.27 14.58
N GLU A 189 15.69 14.26 14.89
CA GLU A 189 16.22 14.49 16.22
C GLU A 189 15.82 15.88 16.76
N ARG A 190 15.95 16.92 15.94
CA ARG A 190 15.50 18.29 16.26
C ARG A 190 14.04 18.36 16.68
N LEU A 191 13.18 17.54 16.07
CA LEU A 191 11.74 17.48 16.38
C LEU A 191 11.40 16.40 17.42
N GLY A 192 12.31 15.48 17.74
CA GLY A 192 12.03 14.29 18.53
C GLY A 192 11.04 13.34 17.86
N VAL A 193 11.15 13.17 16.55
CA VAL A 193 10.24 12.34 15.73
C VAL A 193 10.93 11.04 15.32
N THR A 194 10.29 9.93 15.64
CA THR A 194 10.71 8.60 15.19
C THR A 194 10.41 8.40 13.70
N PRO A 195 11.30 7.76 12.91
CA PRO A 195 11.03 7.44 11.52
C PRO A 195 9.71 6.68 11.34
N ILE A 196 8.91 7.10 10.37
CA ILE A 196 7.58 6.51 10.13
C ILE A 196 7.65 5.02 9.80
N THR A 197 8.72 4.58 9.13
CA THR A 197 8.95 3.18 8.78
C THR A 197 9.16 2.32 10.02
N GLU A 198 9.88 2.83 11.01
CA GLU A 198 10.11 2.15 12.28
C GLU A 198 8.83 2.13 13.13
N LEU A 199 8.13 3.25 13.21
CA LEU A 199 6.87 3.32 13.93
C LEU A 199 5.83 2.34 13.34
N MET A 200 5.77 2.21 12.01
CA MET A 200 4.93 1.24 11.32
C MET A 200 5.32 -0.21 11.68
N ARG A 201 6.63 -0.52 11.73
CA ARG A 201 7.14 -1.82 12.17
C ARG A 201 6.71 -2.15 13.59
N VAL A 202 6.88 -1.22 14.52
CA VAL A 202 6.46 -1.40 15.93
C VAL A 202 4.96 -1.64 16.03
N ARG A 203 4.14 -0.91 15.27
CA ARG A 203 2.69 -1.11 15.26
C ARG A 203 2.30 -2.50 14.74
N ARG A 204 2.91 -2.97 13.63
CA ARG A 204 2.67 -4.31 13.10
C ARG A 204 3.09 -5.39 14.10
N LEU A 205 4.27 -5.29 14.69
CA LEU A 205 4.73 -6.25 15.70
C LEU A 205 3.85 -6.24 16.95
N ARG A 206 3.34 -5.07 17.36
CA ARG A 206 2.35 -4.99 18.46
C ARG A 206 1.07 -5.74 18.12
N TRP A 207 0.55 -5.55 16.91
CA TRP A 207 -0.62 -6.24 16.42
C TRP A 207 -0.37 -7.75 16.28
N PHE A 208 0.75 -8.14 15.71
CA PHE A 208 1.18 -9.54 15.64
C PHE A 208 1.20 -10.20 17.01
N GLY A 209 1.86 -9.59 18.01
CA GLY A 209 1.85 -10.14 19.37
C GLY A 209 0.45 -10.20 20.00
N HIS A 210 -0.48 -9.31 19.61
CA HIS A 210 -1.88 -9.41 20.04
C HIS A 210 -2.54 -10.65 19.45
N ILE A 211 -2.35 -10.95 18.16
CA ILE A 211 -2.91 -12.13 17.49
C ILE A 211 -2.31 -13.41 18.08
N GLU A 212 -0.99 -13.48 18.28
CA GLU A 212 -0.32 -14.69 18.80
C GLU A 212 -0.80 -15.09 20.19
N ARG A 213 -1.26 -14.14 21.00
CA ARG A 213 -1.83 -14.40 22.34
C ARG A 213 -3.32 -14.69 22.35
N LYS A 214 -3.98 -14.73 21.19
CA LYS A 214 -5.40 -15.15 21.09
C LYS A 214 -5.50 -16.67 21.08
N GLU A 215 -6.65 -17.17 21.49
CA GLU A 215 -6.98 -18.58 21.41
C GLU A 215 -6.97 -19.07 19.95
N GLU A 216 -6.66 -20.34 19.73
CA GLU A 216 -6.55 -20.92 18.40
C GLU A 216 -7.86 -20.86 17.58
N ASN A 217 -8.99 -20.96 18.28
CA ASN A 217 -10.33 -20.86 17.69
C ASN A 217 -10.80 -19.42 17.45
N CYS A 218 -9.96 -18.42 17.69
CA CYS A 218 -10.29 -17.03 17.41
C CYS A 218 -10.23 -16.76 15.89
N CYS A 219 -11.26 -16.08 15.36
CA CYS A 219 -11.35 -15.72 13.94
C CYS A 219 -10.09 -15.02 13.39
N LEU A 220 -9.36 -14.26 14.21
CA LEU A 220 -8.11 -13.61 13.80
C LEU A 220 -7.00 -14.63 13.49
N ARG A 221 -6.93 -15.73 14.24
CA ARG A 221 -5.97 -16.80 13.97
C ARG A 221 -6.40 -17.66 12.77
N GLU A 222 -7.68 -17.93 12.64
CA GLU A 222 -8.24 -18.63 11.48
C GLU A 222 -7.93 -17.88 10.18
N VAL A 223 -8.21 -16.56 10.14
CA VAL A 223 -7.92 -15.71 8.98
C VAL A 223 -6.43 -15.68 8.64
N GLN A 224 -5.54 -15.74 9.63
CA GLN A 224 -4.10 -15.76 9.40
C GLN A 224 -3.63 -17.02 8.65
N ASN A 225 -4.35 -18.13 8.84
CA ASN A 225 -4.06 -19.42 8.25
C ASN A 225 -4.91 -19.74 6.99
N LEU A 226 -5.84 -18.84 6.63
CA LEU A 226 -6.65 -19.00 5.42
C LEU A 226 -5.79 -18.92 4.16
N GLU A 227 -5.89 -19.96 3.35
CA GLU A 227 -5.37 -19.93 1.98
C GLU A 227 -6.43 -19.33 1.05
N ALA A 228 -6.04 -18.33 0.26
CA ALA A 228 -6.93 -17.75 -0.73
C ALA A 228 -7.31 -18.80 -1.78
N PRO A 229 -8.60 -19.00 -2.07
CA PRO A 229 -9.01 -19.95 -3.10
C PRO A 229 -8.57 -19.46 -4.48
N GLY A 230 -8.15 -20.38 -5.34
CA GLY A 230 -7.77 -20.12 -6.73
C GLY A 230 -6.33 -20.50 -7.07
N LYS A 231 -6.03 -20.48 -8.36
CA LYS A 231 -4.67 -20.73 -8.85
C LYS A 231 -3.82 -19.47 -8.70
N PRO A 232 -2.57 -19.58 -8.23
CA PRO A 232 -1.65 -18.44 -8.20
C PRO A 232 -1.49 -17.84 -9.60
N LEU A 233 -1.51 -16.52 -9.69
CA LEU A 233 -1.21 -15.84 -10.96
C LEU A 233 0.25 -16.10 -11.37
N PRO A 234 0.55 -16.20 -12.70
CA PRO A 234 1.91 -16.32 -13.16
C PRO A 234 2.79 -15.18 -12.68
N GLY A 235 3.98 -15.50 -12.21
CA GLY A 235 4.97 -14.52 -11.73
C GLY A 235 5.26 -14.66 -10.24
N ARG A 236 6.04 -13.70 -9.70
CA ARG A 236 6.34 -13.67 -8.27
C ARG A 236 5.07 -13.34 -7.47
N PRO A 237 4.68 -14.16 -6.50
CA PRO A 237 3.52 -13.88 -5.65
C PRO A 237 3.63 -12.51 -4.97
N PRO A 238 2.51 -11.81 -4.74
CA PRO A 238 2.49 -10.62 -3.90
C PRO A 238 3.04 -10.95 -2.50
N LYS A 239 3.80 -10.02 -1.92
CA LYS A 239 4.31 -10.18 -0.56
C LYS A 239 3.13 -10.28 0.42
N SER A 240 3.09 -11.35 1.20
CA SER A 240 2.06 -11.58 2.21
C SER A 240 2.34 -10.76 3.49
N TRP A 241 1.31 -10.57 4.32
CA TRP A 241 1.47 -9.94 5.63
C TRP A 241 2.41 -10.76 6.54
N SER A 242 2.31 -12.08 6.50
CA SER A 242 3.19 -12.97 7.28
C SER A 242 4.66 -12.85 6.89
N GLU A 243 4.97 -12.67 5.60
CA GLU A 243 6.34 -12.41 5.14
C GLU A 243 6.86 -11.06 5.65
N VAL A 244 5.99 -10.02 5.67
CA VAL A 244 6.35 -8.71 6.23
C VAL A 244 6.67 -8.81 7.73
N ILE A 245 5.87 -9.57 8.50
CA ILE A 245 6.13 -9.81 9.91
C ILE A 245 7.47 -10.55 10.11
N ASN A 246 7.74 -11.58 9.32
CA ASN A 246 9.02 -12.31 9.41
C ASN A 246 10.22 -11.40 9.12
N ASP A 247 10.10 -10.49 8.16
CA ASP A 247 11.14 -9.50 7.88
C ASP A 247 11.31 -8.51 9.04
N ASP A 248 10.21 -8.07 9.65
CA ASP A 248 10.24 -7.17 10.81
C ASP A 248 10.85 -7.84 12.04
N LEU A 249 10.55 -9.13 12.30
CA LEU A 249 11.15 -9.94 13.35
C LEU A 249 12.67 -10.08 13.16
N LYS A 250 13.09 -10.43 11.95
CA LYS A 250 14.52 -10.51 11.58
C LYS A 250 15.24 -9.18 11.79
N ALA A 251 14.62 -8.08 11.33
CA ALA A 251 15.21 -6.75 11.45
C ALA A 251 15.40 -6.30 12.90
N LYS A 252 14.55 -6.80 13.83
CA LYS A 252 14.67 -6.55 15.27
C LYS A 252 15.42 -7.65 16.04
N GLY A 253 15.81 -8.73 15.39
CA GLY A 253 16.44 -9.88 16.05
C GLY A 253 15.55 -10.61 17.05
N LEU A 254 14.22 -10.61 16.80
CA LEU A 254 13.22 -11.16 17.72
C LEU A 254 12.80 -12.57 17.30
N ALA A 255 12.69 -13.47 18.27
CA ALA A 255 12.08 -14.77 18.10
C ALA A 255 10.56 -14.66 18.20
N ARG A 256 9.84 -15.47 17.40
CA ARG A 256 8.37 -15.45 17.33
C ARG A 256 7.71 -15.81 18.65
N GLU A 257 8.29 -16.75 19.38
CA GLU A 257 7.82 -17.29 20.65
C GLU A 257 7.78 -16.23 21.75
N LEU A 258 8.63 -15.20 21.64
CA LEU A 258 8.65 -14.07 22.57
C LEU A 258 7.31 -13.30 22.58
N ALA A 259 6.58 -13.36 21.48
CA ALA A 259 5.26 -12.71 21.36
C ALA A 259 4.21 -13.24 22.36
N LEU A 260 4.38 -14.46 22.88
CA LEU A 260 3.50 -15.07 23.87
C LEU A 260 3.61 -14.39 25.23
N ASN A 261 4.81 -13.92 25.59
CA ASN A 261 5.02 -13.14 26.82
C ASN A 261 4.78 -11.65 26.55
N ARG A 262 3.65 -11.13 27.03
CA ARG A 262 3.22 -9.76 26.76
C ARG A 262 4.21 -8.67 27.20
N ASP A 263 4.78 -8.83 28.40
CA ASP A 263 5.63 -7.79 28.97
C ASP A 263 7.02 -7.83 28.34
N ALA A 264 7.62 -8.99 28.19
CA ALA A 264 8.87 -9.15 27.44
C ALA A 264 8.72 -8.66 25.99
N TRP A 265 7.60 -8.97 25.33
CA TRP A 265 7.30 -8.51 23.98
C TRP A 265 7.22 -6.99 23.89
N ARG A 266 6.48 -6.34 24.80
CA ARG A 266 6.37 -4.88 24.82
C ARG A 266 7.73 -4.19 25.00
N GLN A 267 8.59 -4.73 25.87
CA GLN A 267 9.96 -4.21 26.05
C GLN A 267 10.79 -4.40 24.78
N ALA A 268 10.75 -5.59 24.18
CA ALA A 268 11.55 -5.92 23.01
C ALA A 268 11.18 -5.13 21.74
N ILE A 269 9.91 -4.84 21.52
CA ILE A 269 9.46 -4.03 20.37
C ILE A 269 9.54 -2.52 20.61
N SER A 270 9.66 -2.10 21.89
CA SER A 270 9.85 -0.67 22.26
C SER A 270 11.24 -0.18 21.84
N TRP A 271 11.39 1.13 21.80
CA TRP A 271 12.66 1.81 21.55
C TRP A 271 13.51 1.84 22.80
#